data_d8a79d51ff3f82643ada1092cb810438
#
_entry.id   d8a79d51ff3f82643ada1092cb810438
#
_cell.length_a   1.000
_cell.length_b   1.000
_cell.length_c   1.000
_cell.angle_alpha   90.00
_cell.angle_beta   90.00
_cell.angle_gamma   90.00
#
_symmetry.space_group_name_H-M   'P 1'
#
loop_
_entity.id
_entity.type
_entity.pdbx_description
1 polymer ?
#
loop_
_entity_poly.entity_id
_entity_poly.type
_entity_poly.pdbx_seq_one_letter_code
_entity_poly.pdbx_strand_id
1 'polypeptide(L)'
;MRKILLLAISVCSISFTSVYGQNNSMIEGDSKSMDTLSYCVGTDVGQNVKHQFEGQDIDIEELKNGLRGAFTNKSYISTNDANAVLERFFGVVTERKAAFQKEHEKNPTALFKVFANSAESKKIAYAMGVAIGANIVNSSLNIHYYWLLKGVGDAYNGGGLLKPEQISAFMNNYFNVVLPAEVKRRSEEWLEKRARESGVVKSESGLLYRVVSAGDMEKAAKNDGDTVVVHYEGRLQNGKVFDSSRSREKPVEFPLDKVIKGWTEGMKYVGPGGKIILYIPSELAYGAQGAGGTIGPNEALEFEVELIEVKPVETEESASTADGRSITR
;
A
#
# COMPACT_ATOMS: atom_id res chain seq x y z
N MET A 1 8.09 -7.57 19.94
CA MET A 1 7.39 -6.29 20.20
C MET A 1 6.85 -5.62 18.93
N ARG A 2 7.59 -5.50 17.82
CA ARG A 2 7.07 -5.00 16.52
C ARG A 2 5.89 -5.83 15.93
N LYS A 3 5.75 -7.11 16.26
CA LYS A 3 4.68 -7.98 15.72
C LYS A 3 3.28 -7.70 16.28
N ILE A 4 3.14 -7.15 17.48
CA ILE A 4 1.83 -6.87 18.09
C ILE A 4 1.28 -5.54 17.54
N LEU A 5 2.13 -4.55 17.31
CA LEU A 5 1.73 -3.29 16.67
C LEU A 5 1.37 -3.48 15.18
N LEU A 6 2.07 -4.40 14.49
CA LEU A 6 1.80 -4.78 13.11
C LEU A 6 0.48 -5.55 12.94
N LEU A 7 0.00 -6.30 13.95
CA LEU A 7 -1.30 -6.99 13.87
C LEU A 7 -2.49 -6.00 13.99
N ALA A 8 -2.37 -4.94 14.76
CA ALA A 8 -3.39 -3.88 14.82
C ALA A 8 -3.43 -3.01 13.54
N ILE A 9 -2.35 -3.00 12.76
CA ILE A 9 -2.20 -2.24 11.50
C ILE A 9 -2.36 -3.15 10.27
N SER A 10 -2.22 -4.48 10.44
CA SER A 10 -2.23 -5.47 9.36
C SER A 10 -3.65 -5.98 9.04
N VAL A 11 -4.59 -5.09 8.79
CA VAL A 11 -5.86 -5.43 8.13
C VAL A 11 -5.64 -5.81 6.64
N CYS A 12 -4.43 -5.65 6.12
CA CYS A 12 -4.09 -5.94 4.71
C CYS A 12 -3.05 -7.04 4.48
N SER A 13 -2.59 -7.76 5.49
CA SER A 13 -1.79 -8.98 5.25
C SER A 13 -2.67 -10.21 5.40
N ILE A 14 -3.65 -10.32 4.51
CA ILE A 14 -4.38 -11.58 4.30
C ILE A 14 -3.42 -12.50 3.55
N SER A 15 -2.85 -13.46 4.28
CA SER A 15 -2.09 -14.56 3.67
C SER A 15 -3.07 -15.48 2.96
N PHE A 16 -3.27 -15.27 1.66
CA PHE A 16 -4.12 -16.13 0.84
C PHE A 16 -3.36 -17.38 0.43
N THR A 17 -3.69 -18.51 1.04
CA THR A 17 -3.41 -19.82 0.45
C THR A 17 -4.53 -20.12 -0.55
N SER A 18 -4.15 -20.31 -1.80
CA SER A 18 -5.04 -20.62 -2.91
C SER A 18 -5.80 -21.92 -2.70
N VAL A 19 -7.13 -21.85 -2.74
CA VAL A 19 -7.98 -23.00 -3.02
C VAL A 19 -8.87 -22.65 -4.21
N TYR A 20 -8.62 -23.30 -5.32
CA TYR A 20 -9.48 -23.27 -6.50
C TYR A 20 -10.82 -23.97 -6.23
N GLY A 21 -11.92 -23.37 -6.65
CA GLY A 21 -13.16 -24.10 -6.86
C GLY A 21 -14.46 -23.28 -6.77
N GLN A 22 -15.06 -23.07 -7.91
CA GLN A 22 -16.48 -22.87 -8.22
C GLN A 22 -17.12 -21.50 -8.08
N ASN A 23 -17.59 -21.02 -9.24
CA ASN A 23 -18.53 -19.92 -9.46
C ASN A 23 -19.78 -20.04 -8.58
N ASN A 24 -20.02 -19.00 -7.79
CA ASN A 24 -21.36 -18.68 -7.36
C ASN A 24 -21.57 -17.17 -7.50
N SER A 25 -22.30 -16.78 -8.55
CA SER A 25 -22.87 -15.45 -8.72
C SER A 25 -23.88 -15.20 -7.61
N MET A 26 -23.46 -14.57 -6.52
CA MET A 26 -24.38 -14.29 -5.42
C MET A 26 -24.92 -12.86 -5.40
N ILE A 27 -24.48 -11.97 -6.28
CA ILE A 27 -25.05 -10.61 -6.30
C ILE A 27 -24.81 -9.99 -7.69
N GLU A 28 -25.87 -9.82 -8.48
CA GLU A 28 -25.87 -8.99 -9.67
C GLU A 28 -26.08 -7.51 -9.29
N GLY A 29 -25.16 -6.64 -9.75
CA GLY A 29 -25.26 -5.18 -9.66
C GLY A 29 -24.18 -4.54 -8.79
N ASP A 30 -23.56 -3.45 -9.29
CA ASP A 30 -22.40 -2.78 -8.70
C ASP A 30 -22.56 -2.34 -7.24
N SER A 31 -23.75 -1.89 -6.81
CA SER A 31 -23.99 -1.47 -5.42
C SER A 31 -23.99 -2.63 -4.43
N LYS A 32 -24.48 -3.80 -4.83
CA LYS A 32 -24.58 -4.96 -3.94
C LYS A 32 -23.23 -5.65 -3.71
N SER A 33 -22.33 -5.65 -4.69
CA SER A 33 -20.98 -6.20 -4.50
C SER A 33 -20.15 -5.33 -3.55
N MET A 34 -20.29 -4.01 -3.63
CA MET A 34 -19.67 -3.07 -2.71
C MET A 34 -20.19 -3.22 -1.28
N ASP A 35 -21.49 -3.39 -1.10
CA ASP A 35 -22.11 -3.63 0.20
C ASP A 35 -21.64 -4.95 0.81
N THR A 36 -21.54 -6.00 0.00
CA THR A 36 -21.00 -7.30 0.43
C THR A 36 -19.53 -7.21 0.81
N LEU A 37 -18.69 -6.53 0.01
CA LEU A 37 -17.30 -6.28 0.33
C LEU A 37 -17.17 -5.56 1.68
N SER A 38 -17.93 -4.48 1.84
CA SER A 38 -17.91 -3.66 3.07
C SER A 38 -18.29 -4.48 4.29
N TYR A 39 -19.32 -5.31 4.17
CA TYR A 39 -19.76 -6.21 5.23
C TYR A 39 -18.69 -7.26 5.56
N CYS A 40 -18.07 -7.90 4.56
CA CYS A 40 -17.01 -8.89 4.76
C CYS A 40 -15.77 -8.29 5.42
N VAL A 41 -15.33 -7.10 4.97
CA VAL A 41 -14.22 -6.37 5.62
C VAL A 41 -14.57 -6.03 7.07
N GLY A 42 -15.81 -5.60 7.33
CA GLY A 42 -16.29 -5.35 8.69
C GLY A 42 -16.29 -6.61 9.57
N THR A 43 -16.71 -7.73 9.00
CA THR A 43 -16.70 -9.02 9.68
C THR A 43 -15.28 -9.44 10.08
N ASP A 44 -14.31 -9.28 9.17
CA ASP A 44 -12.91 -9.55 9.46
C ASP A 44 -12.37 -8.67 10.60
N VAL A 45 -12.64 -7.36 10.56
CA VAL A 45 -12.28 -6.44 11.66
C VAL A 45 -12.91 -6.88 12.98
N GLY A 46 -14.21 -7.21 12.99
CA GLY A 46 -14.92 -7.63 14.20
C GLY A 46 -14.38 -8.93 14.79
N GLN A 47 -14.08 -9.92 13.96
CA GLN A 47 -13.48 -11.19 14.37
C GLN A 47 -12.07 -11.00 14.93
N ASN A 48 -11.23 -10.21 14.26
CA ASN A 48 -9.88 -9.93 14.71
C ASN A 48 -9.86 -9.21 16.07
N VAL A 49 -10.73 -8.23 16.26
CA VAL A 49 -10.87 -7.52 17.53
C VAL A 49 -11.36 -8.49 18.63
N LYS A 50 -12.35 -9.31 18.34
CA LYS A 50 -12.85 -10.32 19.27
C LYS A 50 -11.75 -11.30 19.70
N HIS A 51 -10.97 -11.80 18.74
CA HIS A 51 -9.89 -12.74 19.02
C HIS A 51 -8.74 -12.07 19.79
N GLN A 52 -8.36 -10.86 19.41
CA GLN A 52 -7.26 -10.13 20.07
C GLN A 52 -7.58 -9.79 21.52
N PHE A 53 -8.85 -9.52 21.83
CA PHE A 53 -9.33 -9.14 23.15
C PHE A 53 -10.23 -10.21 23.77
N GLU A 54 -10.01 -11.48 23.45
CA GLU A 54 -10.78 -12.60 24.00
C GLU A 54 -10.75 -12.59 25.53
N GLY A 55 -11.93 -12.66 26.16
CA GLY A 55 -12.09 -12.55 27.61
C GLY A 55 -11.84 -11.16 28.20
N GLN A 56 -11.70 -10.14 27.37
CA GLN A 56 -11.53 -8.74 27.78
C GLN A 56 -12.76 -7.91 27.39
N ASP A 57 -13.02 -6.87 28.17
CA ASP A 57 -14.18 -5.99 27.97
C ASP A 57 -13.81 -4.77 27.10
N ILE A 58 -13.70 -4.98 25.78
CA ILE A 58 -13.48 -3.90 24.82
C ILE A 58 -14.81 -3.26 24.39
N ASP A 59 -14.86 -1.93 24.38
CA ASP A 59 -16.06 -1.19 23.97
C ASP A 59 -16.20 -1.17 22.43
N ILE A 60 -16.99 -2.11 21.90
CA ILE A 60 -17.18 -2.26 20.46
C ILE A 60 -17.94 -1.07 19.83
N GLU A 61 -18.81 -0.37 20.60
CA GLU A 61 -19.50 0.80 20.07
C GLU A 61 -18.55 1.98 19.90
N GLU A 62 -17.59 2.18 20.81
CA GLU A 62 -16.57 3.20 20.64
C GLU A 62 -15.61 2.87 19.49
N LEU A 63 -15.29 1.59 19.26
CA LEU A 63 -14.55 1.19 18.06
C LEU A 63 -15.31 1.56 16.78
N LYS A 64 -16.61 1.27 16.72
CA LYS A 64 -17.48 1.66 15.59
C LYS A 64 -17.60 3.18 15.44
N ASN A 65 -17.61 3.94 16.53
CA ASN A 65 -17.62 5.40 16.51
C ASN A 65 -16.30 5.94 15.91
N GLY A 66 -15.16 5.38 16.28
CA GLY A 66 -13.86 5.73 15.69
C GLY A 66 -13.80 5.43 14.20
N LEU A 67 -14.25 4.23 13.78
CA LEU A 67 -14.38 3.87 12.36
C LEU A 67 -15.25 4.89 11.61
N ARG A 68 -16.45 5.17 12.11
CA ARG A 68 -17.38 6.15 11.51
C ARG A 68 -16.72 7.53 11.39
N GLY A 69 -16.01 7.97 12.44
CA GLY A 69 -15.30 9.23 12.47
C GLY A 69 -14.28 9.34 11.34
N ALA A 70 -13.48 8.30 11.09
CA ALA A 70 -12.51 8.26 10.01
C ALA A 70 -13.17 8.37 8.61
N PHE A 71 -14.26 7.64 8.38
CA PHE A 71 -14.98 7.67 7.09
C PHE A 71 -15.72 8.99 6.83
N THR A 72 -16.15 9.66 7.87
CA THR A 72 -16.91 10.92 7.75
C THR A 72 -16.04 12.17 7.94
N ASN A 73 -14.75 12.01 8.17
CA ASN A 73 -13.81 13.08 8.52
C ASN A 73 -14.27 13.88 9.75
N LYS A 74 -14.89 13.19 10.73
CA LYS A 74 -15.42 13.76 11.99
C LYS A 74 -14.85 13.09 13.23
N SER A 75 -13.62 12.55 13.13
CA SER A 75 -12.89 12.04 14.30
C SER A 75 -12.48 13.19 15.22
N TYR A 76 -12.60 13.00 16.54
CA TYR A 76 -12.12 14.01 17.50
C TYR A 76 -10.64 13.83 17.89
N ILE A 77 -9.95 12.85 17.32
CA ILE A 77 -8.50 12.75 17.35
C ILE A 77 -7.98 12.51 15.94
N SER A 78 -6.79 12.98 15.65
CA SER A 78 -6.13 12.68 14.37
C SER A 78 -5.68 11.21 14.30
N THR A 79 -5.43 10.71 13.10
CA THR A 79 -4.85 9.37 12.91
C THR A 79 -3.49 9.22 13.61
N ASN A 80 -2.67 10.27 13.60
CA ASN A 80 -1.38 10.27 14.28
C ASN A 80 -1.54 10.20 15.80
N ASP A 81 -2.49 10.95 16.36
CA ASP A 81 -2.78 10.88 17.80
C ASP A 81 -3.37 9.51 18.18
N ALA A 82 -4.23 8.94 17.35
CA ALA A 82 -4.76 7.60 17.56
C ALA A 82 -3.63 6.56 17.61
N ASN A 83 -2.71 6.59 16.66
CA ASN A 83 -1.54 5.71 16.64
C ASN A 83 -0.65 5.89 17.87
N ALA A 84 -0.39 7.14 18.28
CA ALA A 84 0.39 7.44 19.48
C ALA A 84 -0.28 6.94 20.77
N VAL A 85 -1.62 7.06 20.86
CA VAL A 85 -2.41 6.49 21.98
C VAL A 85 -2.27 4.97 22.02
N LEU A 86 -2.39 4.29 20.88
CA LEU A 86 -2.29 2.83 20.79
C LEU A 86 -0.88 2.34 21.12
N GLU A 87 0.15 2.98 20.59
CA GLU A 87 1.54 2.63 20.87
C GLU A 87 1.85 2.69 22.36
N ARG A 88 1.45 3.79 23.02
CA ARG A 88 1.62 3.97 24.47
C ARG A 88 0.85 2.92 25.24
N PHE A 89 -0.40 2.64 24.86
CA PHE A 89 -1.23 1.63 25.53
C PHE A 89 -0.60 0.25 25.47
N PHE A 90 -0.19 -0.23 24.29
CA PHE A 90 0.41 -1.56 24.15
C PHE A 90 1.76 -1.65 24.87
N GLY A 91 2.54 -0.58 24.97
CA GLY A 91 3.72 -0.51 25.81
C GLY A 91 3.39 -0.77 27.28
N VAL A 92 2.42 -0.02 27.82
CA VAL A 92 1.97 -0.15 29.21
C VAL A 92 1.35 -1.54 29.49
N VAL A 93 0.56 -2.09 28.56
CA VAL A 93 -0.02 -3.44 28.69
C VAL A 93 1.08 -4.49 28.78
N THR A 94 2.16 -4.35 28.00
CA THR A 94 3.30 -5.28 28.04
C THR A 94 3.98 -5.26 29.41
N GLU A 95 4.19 -4.07 29.97
CA GLU A 95 4.77 -3.90 31.32
C GLU A 95 3.84 -4.48 32.41
N ARG A 96 2.55 -4.14 32.36
CA ARG A 96 1.52 -4.69 33.28
C ARG A 96 1.47 -6.21 33.22
N LYS A 97 1.56 -6.81 32.02
CA LYS A 97 1.55 -8.27 31.85
C LYS A 97 2.77 -8.92 32.46
N ALA A 98 3.96 -8.33 32.28
CA ALA A 98 5.18 -8.82 32.87
C ALA A 98 5.16 -8.74 34.42
N ALA A 99 4.63 -7.63 34.98
CA ALA A 99 4.45 -7.49 36.42
C ALA A 99 3.44 -8.50 36.96
N PHE A 100 2.29 -8.65 36.29
CA PHE A 100 1.26 -9.63 36.66
C PHE A 100 1.80 -11.06 36.68
N GLN A 101 2.59 -11.47 35.69
CA GLN A 101 3.19 -12.81 35.66
C GLN A 101 4.11 -13.06 36.84
N LYS A 102 4.96 -12.09 37.23
CA LYS A 102 5.84 -12.22 38.40
C LYS A 102 5.07 -12.32 39.71
N GLU A 103 3.97 -11.58 39.86
CA GLU A 103 3.17 -11.56 41.07
C GLU A 103 2.30 -12.83 41.23
N HIS A 104 1.83 -13.37 40.09
CA HIS A 104 0.86 -14.48 40.04
C HIS A 104 1.45 -15.82 39.67
N GLU A 105 2.78 -15.98 39.71
CA GLU A 105 3.43 -17.31 39.60
C GLU A 105 2.86 -18.36 40.55
N LYS A 106 2.29 -17.93 41.70
CA LYS A 106 1.71 -18.78 42.74
C LYS A 106 0.18 -18.90 42.69
N ASN A 107 -0.49 -18.19 41.78
CA ASN A 107 -1.95 -18.21 41.64
C ASN A 107 -2.38 -18.35 40.18
N PRO A 108 -2.48 -19.58 39.65
CA PRO A 108 -2.74 -19.84 38.24
C PRO A 108 -4.17 -19.52 37.76
N THR A 109 -5.10 -19.16 38.66
CA THR A 109 -6.50 -18.85 38.32
C THR A 109 -6.78 -17.38 38.11
N ALA A 110 -5.82 -16.50 38.41
CA ALA A 110 -5.99 -15.07 38.18
C ALA A 110 -5.96 -14.72 36.67
N LEU A 111 -6.95 -13.96 36.23
CA LEU A 111 -7.03 -13.50 34.82
C LEU A 111 -6.41 -12.11 34.68
N PHE A 112 -5.50 -11.97 33.75
CA PHE A 112 -4.92 -10.68 33.39
C PHE A 112 -5.96 -9.80 32.71
N LYS A 113 -6.16 -8.57 33.22
CA LYS A 113 -7.02 -7.57 32.58
C LYS A 113 -6.18 -6.65 31.69
N VAL A 114 -6.50 -6.60 30.41
CA VAL A 114 -5.84 -5.73 29.44
C VAL A 114 -6.15 -4.28 29.73
N PHE A 115 -7.43 -3.96 30.01
CA PHE A 115 -7.88 -2.60 30.34
C PHE A 115 -7.93 -2.40 31.84
N ALA A 116 -7.42 -1.27 32.33
CA ALA A 116 -7.50 -0.91 33.74
C ALA A 116 -8.94 -0.61 34.18
N ASN A 117 -9.76 -0.05 33.30
CA ASN A 117 -11.15 0.29 33.54
C ASN A 117 -11.90 0.53 32.22
N SER A 118 -13.22 0.73 32.30
CA SER A 118 -14.08 1.00 31.14
C SER A 118 -13.71 2.29 30.37
N ALA A 119 -13.23 3.33 31.06
CA ALA A 119 -12.81 4.57 30.38
C ALA A 119 -11.58 4.34 29.50
N GLU A 120 -10.61 3.53 29.97
CA GLU A 120 -9.45 3.13 29.16
C GLU A 120 -9.91 2.28 27.97
N SER A 121 -10.80 1.30 28.16
CA SER A 121 -11.37 0.48 27.09
C SER A 121 -12.03 1.35 26.00
N LYS A 122 -12.89 2.30 26.36
CA LYS A 122 -13.54 3.24 25.45
C LYS A 122 -12.54 4.05 24.63
N LYS A 123 -11.56 4.65 25.32
CA LYS A 123 -10.53 5.48 24.67
C LYS A 123 -9.72 4.67 23.66
N ILE A 124 -9.31 3.47 24.03
CA ILE A 124 -8.49 2.58 23.17
C ILE A 124 -9.31 2.06 22.00
N ALA A 125 -10.55 1.62 22.26
CA ALA A 125 -11.45 1.15 21.20
C ALA A 125 -11.71 2.25 20.16
N TYR A 126 -11.96 3.48 20.59
CA TYR A 126 -12.11 4.61 19.68
C TYR A 126 -10.86 4.87 18.85
N ALA A 127 -9.67 4.92 19.49
CA ALA A 127 -8.41 5.11 18.79
C ALA A 127 -8.13 3.99 17.76
N MET A 128 -8.44 2.74 18.11
CA MET A 128 -8.36 1.61 17.17
C MET A 128 -9.30 1.82 15.99
N GLY A 129 -10.52 2.22 16.23
CA GLY A 129 -11.48 2.53 15.17
C GLY A 129 -11.00 3.61 14.22
N VAL A 130 -10.41 4.69 14.74
CA VAL A 130 -9.82 5.77 13.91
C VAL A 130 -8.66 5.26 13.07
N ALA A 131 -7.72 4.51 13.67
CA ALA A 131 -6.55 3.99 12.97
C ALA A 131 -6.93 2.97 11.88
N ILE A 132 -7.82 2.02 12.19
CA ILE A 132 -8.33 1.03 11.22
C ILE A 132 -9.11 1.73 10.11
N GLY A 133 -10.00 2.64 10.46
CA GLY A 133 -10.82 3.40 9.50
C GLY A 133 -9.96 4.22 8.54
N ALA A 134 -8.93 4.90 9.05
CA ALA A 134 -8.00 5.66 8.22
C ALA A 134 -7.25 4.76 7.23
N ASN A 135 -6.83 3.57 7.63
CA ASN A 135 -6.17 2.61 6.73
C ASN A 135 -7.13 2.14 5.63
N ILE A 136 -8.40 1.86 5.96
CA ILE A 136 -9.39 1.45 4.97
C ILE A 136 -9.71 2.61 4.00
N VAL A 137 -9.91 3.82 4.51
CA VAL A 137 -10.17 5.03 3.67
C VAL A 137 -8.99 5.31 2.72
N ASN A 138 -7.75 5.09 3.17
CA ASN A 138 -6.55 5.27 2.36
C ASN A 138 -6.25 4.08 1.43
N SER A 139 -7.00 3.00 1.51
CA SER A 139 -6.89 1.87 0.59
C SER A 139 -7.60 2.19 -0.74
N SER A 140 -7.36 1.38 -1.76
CA SER A 140 -8.06 1.49 -3.04
C SER A 140 -9.46 0.85 -3.02
N LEU A 141 -9.92 0.37 -1.85
CA LEU A 141 -11.21 -0.29 -1.71
C LEU A 141 -12.35 0.73 -1.62
N ASN A 142 -13.40 0.48 -2.38
CA ASN A 142 -14.64 1.26 -2.26
C ASN A 142 -15.51 0.65 -1.15
N ILE A 143 -15.45 1.25 0.05
CA ILE A 143 -16.12 0.73 1.26
C ILE A 143 -17.27 1.64 1.68
N HIS A 144 -18.44 1.04 1.82
CA HIS A 144 -19.62 1.68 2.38
C HIS A 144 -19.64 1.49 3.89
N TYR A 145 -19.37 2.54 4.67
CA TYR A 145 -19.13 2.44 6.12
C TYR A 145 -20.30 1.86 6.92
N TYR A 146 -21.56 2.02 6.47
CA TYR A 146 -22.72 1.42 7.14
C TYR A 146 -22.60 -0.11 7.21
N TRP A 147 -22.29 -0.76 6.08
CA TRP A 147 -22.16 -2.20 6.01
C TRP A 147 -20.87 -2.70 6.70
N LEU A 148 -19.81 -1.88 6.66
CA LEU A 148 -18.60 -2.14 7.43
C LEU A 148 -18.94 -2.22 8.94
N LEU A 149 -19.59 -1.19 9.49
CA LEU A 149 -19.96 -1.14 10.91
C LEU A 149 -20.93 -2.25 11.31
N LYS A 150 -21.84 -2.63 10.39
CA LYS A 150 -22.72 -3.78 10.61
C LYS A 150 -21.94 -5.08 10.70
N GLY A 151 -21.01 -5.34 9.77
CA GLY A 151 -20.15 -6.53 9.78
C GLY A 151 -19.32 -6.61 11.08
N VAL A 152 -18.72 -5.50 11.51
CA VAL A 152 -17.98 -5.41 12.79
C VAL A 152 -18.84 -5.85 13.96
N GLY A 153 -20.04 -5.28 14.10
CA GLY A 153 -20.93 -5.57 15.22
C GLY A 153 -21.44 -7.03 15.20
N ASP A 154 -21.87 -7.50 14.04
CA ASP A 154 -22.38 -8.87 13.87
C ASP A 154 -21.30 -9.90 14.26
N ALA A 155 -20.10 -9.76 13.72
CA ALA A 155 -19.01 -10.70 13.97
C ALA A 155 -18.51 -10.69 15.43
N TYR A 156 -18.41 -9.50 16.03
CA TYR A 156 -18.04 -9.37 17.44
C TYR A 156 -19.04 -10.07 18.35
N ASN A 157 -20.34 -9.91 18.06
CA ASN A 157 -21.43 -10.52 18.84
C ASN A 157 -21.67 -12.00 18.51
N GLY A 158 -20.92 -12.58 17.58
CA GLY A 158 -21.04 -13.99 17.20
C GLY A 158 -22.23 -14.30 16.27
N GLY A 159 -22.78 -13.26 15.61
CA GLY A 159 -23.78 -13.36 14.56
C GLY A 159 -23.23 -13.04 13.17
N GLY A 160 -24.09 -13.03 12.16
CA GLY A 160 -23.69 -12.60 10.82
C GLY A 160 -24.76 -12.85 9.76
N LEU A 161 -24.75 -12.02 8.71
CA LEU A 161 -25.62 -12.18 7.52
C LEU A 161 -25.08 -13.26 6.57
N LEU A 162 -23.78 -13.51 6.63
CA LEU A 162 -23.07 -14.46 5.77
C LEU A 162 -22.37 -15.50 6.65
N LYS A 163 -22.31 -16.73 6.16
CA LYS A 163 -21.54 -17.80 6.80
C LYS A 163 -20.03 -17.60 6.54
N PRO A 164 -19.13 -18.10 7.41
CA PRO A 164 -17.68 -17.97 7.22
C PRO A 164 -17.20 -18.44 5.84
N GLU A 165 -17.77 -19.53 5.31
CA GLU A 165 -17.41 -20.08 4.00
C GLU A 165 -17.79 -19.12 2.87
N GLN A 166 -18.95 -18.43 2.98
CA GLN A 166 -19.41 -17.42 2.01
C GLN A 166 -18.51 -16.19 2.02
N ILE A 167 -18.12 -15.72 3.23
CA ILE A 167 -17.19 -14.61 3.40
C ILE A 167 -15.85 -14.95 2.76
N SER A 168 -15.27 -16.10 3.09
CA SER A 168 -14.00 -16.57 2.53
C SER A 168 -14.03 -16.69 1.02
N ALA A 169 -15.08 -17.29 0.47
CA ALA A 169 -15.26 -17.45 -0.96
C ALA A 169 -15.38 -16.09 -1.68
N PHE A 170 -16.19 -15.17 -1.13
CA PHE A 170 -16.34 -13.83 -1.67
C PHE A 170 -15.02 -13.05 -1.64
N MET A 171 -14.34 -13.02 -0.51
CA MET A 171 -13.07 -12.28 -0.35
C MET A 171 -11.99 -12.83 -1.29
N ASN A 172 -11.87 -14.16 -1.39
CA ASN A 172 -10.94 -14.79 -2.33
C ASN A 172 -11.23 -14.40 -3.78
N ASN A 173 -12.49 -14.47 -4.21
CA ASN A 173 -12.87 -14.06 -5.55
C ASN A 173 -12.64 -12.57 -5.79
N TYR A 174 -13.02 -11.74 -4.83
CA TYR A 174 -12.86 -10.29 -4.95
C TYR A 174 -11.38 -9.87 -5.12
N PHE A 175 -10.50 -10.31 -4.23
CA PHE A 175 -9.10 -9.90 -4.25
C PHE A 175 -8.27 -10.58 -5.35
N ASN A 176 -8.60 -11.79 -5.75
CA ASN A 176 -7.80 -12.51 -6.75
C ASN A 176 -8.35 -12.38 -8.19
N VAL A 177 -9.61 -11.99 -8.36
CA VAL A 177 -10.22 -11.91 -9.70
C VAL A 177 -10.79 -10.52 -9.97
N VAL A 178 -11.73 -10.05 -9.13
CA VAL A 178 -12.51 -8.83 -9.42
C VAL A 178 -11.63 -7.60 -9.32
N LEU A 179 -10.95 -7.40 -8.19
CA LEU A 179 -10.13 -6.21 -7.96
C LEU A 179 -8.96 -6.08 -8.96
N PRO A 180 -8.17 -7.13 -9.26
CA PRO A 180 -7.11 -7.04 -10.26
C PRO A 180 -7.63 -6.70 -11.66
N ALA A 181 -8.77 -7.25 -12.06
CA ALA A 181 -9.40 -6.94 -13.35
C ALA A 181 -9.87 -5.47 -13.40
N GLU A 182 -10.48 -4.99 -12.33
CA GLU A 182 -10.93 -3.61 -12.24
C GLU A 182 -9.77 -2.60 -12.20
N VAL A 183 -8.71 -2.91 -11.47
CA VAL A 183 -7.50 -2.07 -11.45
C VAL A 183 -6.89 -2.02 -12.85
N LYS A 184 -6.81 -3.15 -13.55
CA LYS A 184 -6.32 -3.22 -14.93
C LYS A 184 -7.14 -2.32 -15.85
N ARG A 185 -8.46 -2.44 -15.85
CA ARG A 185 -9.35 -1.61 -16.66
C ARG A 185 -9.16 -0.12 -16.36
N ARG A 186 -9.11 0.28 -15.10
CA ARG A 186 -8.87 1.67 -14.69
C ARG A 186 -7.49 2.16 -15.13
N SER A 187 -6.47 1.31 -15.07
CA SER A 187 -5.12 1.60 -15.55
C SER A 187 -5.09 1.85 -17.05
N GLU A 188 -5.76 1.02 -17.83
CA GLU A 188 -5.88 1.16 -19.29
C GLU A 188 -6.61 2.46 -19.65
N GLU A 189 -7.75 2.74 -19.04
CA GLU A 189 -8.51 3.98 -19.25
C GLU A 189 -7.72 5.23 -18.88
N TRP A 190 -6.97 5.16 -17.76
CA TRP A 190 -6.13 6.27 -17.34
C TRP A 190 -4.98 6.52 -18.33
N LEU A 191 -4.30 5.46 -18.80
CA LEU A 191 -3.26 5.55 -19.81
C LEU A 191 -3.80 6.09 -21.14
N GLU A 192 -4.99 5.63 -21.59
CA GLU A 192 -5.63 6.18 -22.78
C GLU A 192 -5.90 7.68 -22.66
N LYS A 193 -6.34 8.14 -21.49
CA LYS A 193 -6.53 9.56 -21.23
C LYS A 193 -5.22 10.33 -21.30
N ARG A 194 -4.13 9.81 -20.71
CA ARG A 194 -2.79 10.42 -20.76
C ARG A 194 -2.24 10.46 -22.18
N ALA A 195 -2.46 9.41 -22.97
CA ALA A 195 -2.03 9.37 -24.38
C ALA A 195 -2.62 10.48 -25.26
N ARG A 196 -3.77 11.06 -24.86
CA ARG A 196 -4.42 12.17 -25.58
C ARG A 196 -3.93 13.54 -25.13
N GLU A 197 -3.09 13.61 -24.11
CA GLU A 197 -2.55 14.89 -23.61
C GLU A 197 -1.48 15.43 -24.57
N SER A 198 -1.43 16.75 -24.70
CA SER A 198 -0.46 17.42 -25.59
C SER A 198 0.98 17.12 -25.17
N GLY A 199 1.81 16.75 -26.11
CA GLY A 199 3.22 16.43 -25.90
C GLY A 199 3.49 15.07 -25.32
N VAL A 200 2.48 14.22 -25.11
CA VAL A 200 2.67 12.81 -24.72
C VAL A 200 2.92 11.98 -25.98
N VAL A 201 3.94 11.14 -25.91
CA VAL A 201 4.36 10.20 -26.96
C VAL A 201 4.19 8.79 -26.43
N LYS A 202 3.75 7.86 -27.29
CA LYS A 202 3.69 6.43 -27.00
C LYS A 202 4.82 5.71 -27.73
N SER A 203 5.64 4.96 -27.00
CA SER A 203 6.69 4.12 -27.57
C SER A 203 6.16 2.77 -28.06
N GLU A 204 7.00 2.01 -28.74
CA GLU A 204 6.67 0.67 -29.24
C GLU A 204 6.38 -0.33 -28.10
N SER A 205 7.02 -0.17 -26.93
CA SER A 205 6.76 -1.00 -25.73
C SER A 205 5.42 -0.72 -25.08
N GLY A 206 4.78 0.42 -25.43
CA GLY A 206 3.58 0.91 -24.80
C GLY A 206 3.82 1.93 -23.69
N LEU A 207 5.08 2.28 -23.37
CA LEU A 207 5.41 3.37 -22.46
C LEU A 207 4.86 4.67 -23.00
N LEU A 208 4.16 5.44 -22.15
CA LEU A 208 3.80 6.82 -22.48
C LEU A 208 4.77 7.75 -21.75
N TYR A 209 5.24 8.79 -22.45
CA TYR A 209 6.14 9.74 -21.84
C TYR A 209 5.95 11.15 -22.40
N ARG A 210 6.31 12.14 -21.61
CA ARG A 210 6.37 13.54 -22.03
C ARG A 210 7.70 14.15 -21.61
N VAL A 211 8.51 14.56 -22.58
CA VAL A 211 9.74 15.30 -22.32
C VAL A 211 9.35 16.74 -22.00
N VAL A 212 9.64 17.19 -20.79
CA VAL A 212 9.42 18.58 -20.34
C VAL A 212 10.61 19.45 -20.73
N SER A 213 11.84 18.93 -20.53
CA SER A 213 13.07 19.50 -21.07
C SER A 213 14.03 18.36 -21.43
N ALA A 214 14.69 18.47 -22.59
CA ALA A 214 15.53 17.38 -23.09
C ALA A 214 16.84 17.21 -22.30
N GLY A 215 17.42 18.32 -21.80
CA GLY A 215 18.75 18.30 -21.20
C GLY A 215 19.84 18.10 -22.27
N ASP A 216 21.03 17.68 -21.81
CA ASP A 216 22.19 17.40 -22.68
C ASP A 216 22.09 15.98 -23.28
N MET A 217 21.46 15.86 -24.44
CA MET A 217 21.22 14.59 -25.12
C MET A 217 22.50 13.88 -25.58
N GLU A 218 23.63 14.58 -25.71
CA GLU A 218 24.93 13.95 -26.06
C GLU A 218 25.40 13.04 -24.91
N LYS A 219 25.02 13.40 -23.67
CA LYS A 219 25.33 12.66 -22.43
C LYS A 219 24.16 11.81 -21.91
N ALA A 220 23.11 11.60 -22.71
CA ALA A 220 22.01 10.72 -22.34
C ALA A 220 22.50 9.27 -22.13
N ALA A 221 21.77 8.53 -21.28
CA ALA A 221 22.04 7.11 -21.08
C ALA A 221 21.84 6.32 -22.38
N LYS A 222 22.77 5.43 -22.71
CA LYS A 222 22.77 4.62 -23.95
C LYS A 222 22.60 3.13 -23.67
N ASN A 223 23.13 2.65 -22.52
CA ASN A 223 23.12 1.27 -22.14
C ASN A 223 22.21 1.01 -20.94
N ASP A 224 21.66 -0.20 -20.84
CA ASP A 224 20.86 -0.60 -19.69
C ASP A 224 21.68 -0.70 -18.39
N GLY A 225 23.01 -0.83 -18.50
CA GLY A 225 23.92 -0.83 -17.35
C GLY A 225 24.33 0.57 -16.86
N ASP A 226 23.96 1.64 -17.59
CA ASP A 226 24.29 3.00 -17.16
C ASP A 226 23.56 3.34 -15.86
N THR A 227 24.22 4.12 -14.99
CA THR A 227 23.63 4.59 -13.74
C THR A 227 23.16 6.03 -13.89
N VAL A 228 21.93 6.32 -13.51
CA VAL A 228 21.34 7.66 -13.52
C VAL A 228 21.28 8.22 -12.10
N VAL A 229 21.58 9.52 -11.96
CA VAL A 229 21.40 10.29 -10.72
C VAL A 229 20.20 11.20 -10.95
N VAL A 230 19.16 11.05 -10.12
CA VAL A 230 17.88 11.69 -10.36
C VAL A 230 17.24 12.28 -9.10
N HIS A 231 16.43 13.32 -9.31
CA HIS A 231 15.28 13.58 -8.44
C HIS A 231 14.02 13.03 -9.09
N TYR A 232 13.15 12.38 -8.29
CA TYR A 232 11.91 11.83 -8.82
C TYR A 232 10.77 11.89 -7.79
N GLU A 233 9.56 11.78 -8.30
CA GLU A 233 8.37 11.54 -7.54
C GLU A 233 7.48 10.53 -8.28
N GLY A 234 7.12 9.43 -7.61
CA GLY A 234 6.24 8.39 -8.11
C GLY A 234 4.83 8.50 -7.55
N ARG A 235 3.82 8.44 -8.41
CA ARG A 235 2.40 8.56 -8.07
C ARG A 235 1.59 7.39 -8.60
N LEU A 236 0.57 7.01 -7.85
CA LEU A 236 -0.52 6.16 -8.34
C LEU A 236 -1.47 6.97 -9.23
N GLN A 237 -2.36 6.29 -9.95
CA GLN A 237 -3.37 6.91 -10.83
C GLN A 237 -4.28 7.92 -10.12
N ASN A 238 -4.52 7.74 -8.82
CA ASN A 238 -5.32 8.64 -7.99
C ASN A 238 -4.53 9.87 -7.48
N GLY A 239 -3.28 10.03 -7.92
CA GLY A 239 -2.39 11.13 -7.53
C GLY A 239 -1.66 10.92 -6.20
N LYS A 240 -1.90 9.80 -5.49
CA LYS A 240 -1.20 9.50 -4.24
C LYS A 240 0.28 9.25 -4.50
N VAL A 241 1.15 10.04 -3.86
CA VAL A 241 2.60 9.82 -3.89
C VAL A 241 2.92 8.56 -3.10
N PHE A 242 3.62 7.61 -3.72
CA PHE A 242 4.07 6.39 -3.06
C PHE A 242 5.58 6.38 -2.77
N ASP A 243 6.36 7.12 -3.56
CA ASP A 243 7.79 7.31 -3.32
C ASP A 243 8.25 8.64 -3.91
N SER A 244 9.23 9.30 -3.23
CA SER A 244 9.81 10.56 -3.67
C SER A 244 11.21 10.75 -3.10
N SER A 245 12.17 11.07 -3.96
CA SER A 245 13.51 11.50 -3.53
C SER A 245 13.51 12.90 -2.93
N ARG A 246 12.53 13.75 -3.32
CA ARG A 246 12.44 15.13 -2.82
C ARG A 246 12.13 15.18 -1.33
N SER A 247 11.36 14.20 -0.81
CA SER A 247 11.10 14.06 0.63
C SER A 247 12.36 13.70 1.44
N ARG A 248 13.40 13.20 0.78
CA ARG A 248 14.71 12.84 1.37
C ARG A 248 15.78 13.92 1.17
N GLU A 249 15.45 14.99 0.44
CA GLU A 249 16.33 16.14 0.14
C GLU A 249 17.67 15.78 -0.53
N LYS A 250 17.75 14.59 -1.13
CA LYS A 250 18.94 14.07 -1.83
C LYS A 250 18.56 13.37 -3.10
N PRO A 251 19.33 13.57 -4.20
CA PRO A 251 19.18 12.75 -5.39
C PRO A 251 19.52 11.29 -5.09
N VAL A 252 19.00 10.40 -5.91
CA VAL A 252 19.21 8.95 -5.79
C VAL A 252 19.85 8.43 -7.05
N GLU A 253 20.75 7.47 -6.87
CA GLU A 253 21.43 6.78 -7.97
C GLU A 253 20.75 5.45 -8.25
N PHE A 254 20.50 5.18 -9.53
CA PHE A 254 19.89 3.93 -10.00
C PHE A 254 20.62 3.38 -11.22
N PRO A 255 21.19 2.17 -11.15
CA PRO A 255 21.55 1.41 -12.35
C PRO A 255 20.29 1.07 -13.14
N LEU A 256 20.26 1.36 -14.43
CA LEU A 256 19.03 1.18 -15.25
C LEU A 256 18.64 -0.28 -15.46
N ASP A 257 19.57 -1.22 -15.26
CA ASP A 257 19.31 -2.68 -15.27
C ASP A 257 18.67 -3.20 -13.95
N LYS A 258 18.55 -2.35 -12.91
CA LYS A 258 17.98 -2.68 -11.58
C LYS A 258 16.68 -1.98 -11.30
N VAL A 259 16.12 -1.26 -12.24
CA VAL A 259 14.84 -0.56 -12.11
C VAL A 259 13.76 -1.22 -12.97
N ILE A 260 12.52 -0.74 -12.86
CA ILE A 260 11.41 -1.19 -13.70
C ILE A 260 11.66 -0.85 -15.18
N LYS A 261 11.19 -1.69 -16.10
CA LYS A 261 11.44 -1.56 -17.55
C LYS A 261 11.09 -0.18 -18.11
N GLY A 262 10.00 0.42 -17.63
CA GLY A 262 9.59 1.75 -18.04
C GLY A 262 10.61 2.84 -17.69
N TRP A 263 11.40 2.67 -16.63
CA TRP A 263 12.51 3.55 -16.29
C TRP A 263 13.74 3.29 -17.19
N THR A 264 14.12 2.00 -17.36
CA THR A 264 15.24 1.59 -18.23
C THR A 264 15.08 2.19 -19.63
N GLU A 265 13.86 2.17 -20.16
CA GLU A 265 13.55 2.77 -21.46
C GLU A 265 13.45 4.31 -21.38
N GLY A 266 12.63 4.83 -20.45
CA GLY A 266 12.26 6.24 -20.40
C GLY A 266 13.43 7.18 -20.11
N MET A 267 14.41 6.73 -19.32
CA MET A 267 15.57 7.56 -18.99
C MET A 267 16.53 7.77 -20.15
N LYS A 268 16.38 7.04 -21.26
CA LYS A 268 17.14 7.25 -22.49
C LYS A 268 16.59 8.38 -23.36
N TYR A 269 15.41 8.90 -23.06
CA TYR A 269 14.76 9.99 -23.81
C TYR A 269 15.14 11.38 -23.31
N VAL A 270 15.97 11.48 -22.27
CA VAL A 270 16.47 12.75 -21.71
C VAL A 270 17.95 12.63 -21.32
N GLY A 271 18.67 13.76 -21.41
CA GLY A 271 20.04 13.87 -20.91
C GLY A 271 20.12 14.64 -19.58
N PRO A 272 21.31 14.76 -18.98
CA PRO A 272 21.53 15.57 -17.77
C PRO A 272 20.97 16.99 -17.89
N GLY A 273 20.29 17.47 -16.83
CA GLY A 273 19.52 18.71 -16.82
C GLY A 273 18.13 18.59 -17.46
N GLY A 274 17.77 17.39 -17.95
CA GLY A 274 16.47 17.11 -18.53
C GLY A 274 15.42 16.72 -17.49
N LYS A 275 14.14 16.85 -17.89
CA LYS A 275 12.98 16.49 -17.09
C LYS A 275 11.97 15.74 -17.94
N ILE A 276 11.48 14.62 -17.46
CA ILE A 276 10.54 13.75 -18.14
C ILE A 276 9.42 13.31 -17.19
N ILE A 277 8.23 13.14 -17.77
CA ILE A 277 7.11 12.47 -17.09
C ILE A 277 6.89 11.14 -17.80
N LEU A 278 6.89 10.06 -17.03
CA LEU A 278 6.66 8.70 -17.49
C LEU A 278 5.29 8.24 -16.99
N TYR A 279 4.44 7.72 -17.87
CA TYR A 279 3.21 7.03 -17.54
C TYR A 279 3.40 5.58 -17.93
N ILE A 280 3.65 4.75 -16.93
CA ILE A 280 4.18 3.40 -17.11
C ILE A 280 3.05 2.39 -16.93
N PRO A 281 2.69 1.62 -17.98
CA PRO A 281 1.76 0.51 -17.84
C PRO A 281 2.34 -0.56 -16.90
N SER A 282 1.46 -1.30 -16.25
CA SER A 282 1.87 -2.27 -15.22
C SER A 282 2.87 -3.31 -15.73
N GLU A 283 2.78 -3.71 -17.00
CA GLU A 283 3.68 -4.68 -17.65
C GLU A 283 5.13 -4.19 -17.74
N LEU A 284 5.33 -2.88 -17.72
CA LEU A 284 6.64 -2.23 -17.67
C LEU A 284 7.01 -1.76 -16.26
N ALA A 285 6.18 -2.10 -15.25
CA ALA A 285 6.37 -1.76 -13.84
C ALA A 285 6.35 -3.03 -12.96
N TYR A 286 5.35 -3.20 -12.11
CA TYR A 286 5.28 -4.29 -11.14
C TYR A 286 4.27 -5.38 -11.50
N GLY A 287 3.61 -5.28 -12.64
CA GLY A 287 2.72 -6.30 -13.21
C GLY A 287 1.55 -6.69 -12.31
N ALA A 288 1.13 -7.96 -12.42
CA ALA A 288 0.02 -8.53 -11.67
C ALA A 288 0.29 -8.73 -10.17
N GLN A 289 1.53 -8.58 -9.72
CA GLN A 289 1.88 -8.76 -8.31
C GLN A 289 1.82 -7.45 -7.51
N GLY A 290 1.98 -6.29 -8.18
CA GLY A 290 2.17 -5.03 -7.48
C GLY A 290 3.46 -4.98 -6.66
N ALA A 291 3.59 -4.01 -5.75
CA ALA A 291 4.77 -3.88 -4.90
C ALA A 291 4.48 -3.21 -3.55
N GLY A 292 5.16 -3.69 -2.51
CA GLY A 292 5.28 -3.02 -1.20
C GLY A 292 3.95 -2.78 -0.47
N GLY A 293 2.85 -3.44 -0.86
CA GLY A 293 1.52 -3.22 -0.27
C GLY A 293 0.89 -1.85 -0.58
N THR A 294 1.61 -0.99 -1.32
CA THR A 294 1.12 0.34 -1.74
C THR A 294 0.74 0.36 -3.21
N ILE A 295 1.48 -0.35 -4.06
CA ILE A 295 1.19 -0.48 -5.49
C ILE A 295 0.41 -1.76 -5.69
N GLY A 296 -0.84 -1.63 -6.14
CA GLY A 296 -1.74 -2.75 -6.38
C GLY A 296 -1.38 -3.58 -7.61
N PRO A 297 -2.00 -4.78 -7.76
CA PRO A 297 -1.88 -5.59 -8.96
C PRO A 297 -2.38 -4.81 -10.19
N ASN A 298 -1.64 -4.89 -11.30
CA ASN A 298 -1.96 -4.25 -12.57
C ASN A 298 -2.07 -2.71 -12.54
N GLU A 299 -1.46 -2.07 -11.57
CA GLU A 299 -1.52 -0.62 -11.42
C GLU A 299 -0.53 0.09 -12.34
N ALA A 300 -1.01 1.04 -13.16
CA ALA A 300 -0.17 1.94 -13.93
C ALA A 300 0.37 3.05 -13.01
N LEU A 301 1.58 3.53 -13.31
CA LEU A 301 2.30 4.48 -12.48
C LEU A 301 2.65 5.75 -13.25
N GLU A 302 2.70 6.87 -12.54
CA GLU A 302 3.26 8.12 -13.02
C GLU A 302 4.57 8.42 -12.29
N PHE A 303 5.61 8.78 -13.04
CA PHE A 303 6.85 9.30 -12.47
C PHE A 303 7.22 10.62 -13.11
N GLU A 304 7.42 11.62 -12.29
CA GLU A 304 8.12 12.84 -12.69
C GLU A 304 9.59 12.69 -12.31
N VAL A 305 10.48 12.77 -13.31
CA VAL A 305 11.91 12.51 -13.10
C VAL A 305 12.72 13.69 -13.66
N GLU A 306 13.66 14.18 -12.88
CA GLU A 306 14.66 15.16 -13.24
C GLU A 306 16.03 14.47 -13.24
N LEU A 307 16.65 14.37 -14.41
CA LEU A 307 17.95 13.72 -14.60
C LEU A 307 19.08 14.72 -14.32
N ILE A 308 19.90 14.40 -13.33
CA ILE A 308 21.02 15.24 -12.90
C ILE A 308 22.30 14.82 -13.61
N GLU A 309 22.59 13.53 -13.60
CA GLU A 309 23.84 12.97 -14.12
C GLU A 309 23.60 11.58 -14.70
N VAL A 310 24.39 11.21 -15.71
CA VAL A 310 24.52 9.83 -16.21
C VAL A 310 25.96 9.38 -16.00
N LYS A 311 26.11 8.25 -15.35
CA LYS A 311 27.40 7.54 -15.16
C LYS A 311 27.40 6.33 -16.10
N PRO A 312 28.12 6.38 -17.24
CA PRO A 312 28.19 5.25 -18.15
C PRO A 312 28.77 4.01 -17.49
N VAL A 313 28.26 2.82 -17.87
CA VAL A 313 28.89 1.57 -17.50
C VAL A 313 30.27 1.46 -18.18
N GLU A 314 31.28 1.07 -17.41
CA GLU A 314 32.62 0.80 -17.98
C GLU A 314 32.52 -0.42 -18.89
N THR A 315 32.63 -0.23 -20.20
CA THR A 315 32.77 -1.30 -21.20
C THR A 315 34.25 -1.54 -21.45
N GLU A 316 34.63 -2.78 -21.73
CA GLU A 316 36.05 -3.14 -22.01
C GLU A 316 36.66 -2.33 -23.14
N GLU A 317 35.86 -1.76 -24.05
CA GLU A 317 36.33 -0.86 -25.11
C GLU A 317 36.79 0.52 -24.57
N SER A 318 36.25 1.00 -23.48
CA SER A 318 36.65 2.27 -22.86
C SER A 318 37.98 2.15 -22.08
N ALA A 319 38.32 0.96 -21.61
CA ALA A 319 39.58 0.69 -20.94
C ALA A 319 40.79 0.68 -21.90
N SER A 320 40.56 0.34 -23.16
CA SER A 320 41.63 0.25 -24.19
C SER A 320 42.13 1.62 -24.67
N THR A 321 41.38 2.69 -24.55
CA THR A 321 41.80 4.02 -25.00
C THR A 321 42.54 4.84 -23.92
N ALA A 322 42.50 4.40 -22.65
CA ALA A 322 43.18 5.11 -21.55
C ALA A 322 44.69 4.70 -21.38
N ASP A 323 45.16 3.62 -21.99
CA ASP A 323 46.54 3.11 -21.84
C ASP A 323 47.43 3.34 -23.07
N GLY A 324 47.17 4.37 -23.82
CA GLY A 324 47.99 4.85 -24.93
C GLY A 324 49.33 5.49 -24.51
N ARG A 325 50.15 4.80 -23.74
CA ARG A 325 51.56 5.17 -23.59
C ARG A 325 52.36 4.70 -24.77
N SER A 326 52.62 5.64 -25.68
CA SER A 326 53.62 5.56 -26.73
C SER A 326 54.97 5.09 -26.16
N ILE A 327 55.41 3.89 -26.52
CA ILE A 327 56.82 3.51 -26.40
C ILE A 327 57.47 3.82 -27.75
N THR A 328 58.05 5.00 -27.83
CA THR A 328 59.03 5.31 -28.90
C THR A 328 60.39 4.72 -28.52
N ARG A 329 60.90 3.92 -29.43
CA ARG A 329 62.32 3.69 -29.62
C ARG A 329 62.78 4.38 -30.86
#